data_203da24ddfdaca323d9ab9ab46443b75
#
_entry.id   203da24ddfdaca323d9ab9ab46443b75
#
_cell.length_a   1.000
_cell.length_b   1.000
_cell.length_c   1.000
_cell.angle_alpha   90.00
_cell.angle_beta   90.00
_cell.angle_gamma   90.00
#
_symmetry.space_group_name_H-M   'P 1'
#
loop_
_entity.id
_entity.type
_entity.pdbx_description
1 polymer ?
#
loop_
_entity_poly.entity_id
_entity_poly.type
_entity_poly.pdbx_seq_one_letter_code
_entity_poly.pdbx_strand_id
1 'polypeptide(L)'
;MKKIISVSLGSSEQDSQFTARFLGEQFRVTRKGTNGDAKAAAALVKEWRAKADAIGLGQVREHYTVGTDHFVRPETRALEKRAGSTPITSGARLREIVQEWTVRSAMLELGGIFNNAKVLFLSGTLNYRLAAILSEYTDNLTFADPVAQFGLPNLLHSLRTLERYASGSHPVLRFETGKDMVPSLAPFTFFNHLVLRRAVKDAQVVVATYEQLQHYGRAELEGKTVITSTVSDERLAQFRDWGVRLVLDCSIQPFKQIVGLNVVDAMIIAALEKPAAEITHDDYLEIFTDLALQPRLLYPTPGRKQINRFAFVIHPLSQQYLNHLKPLEMLSRISPQPVMNLVEKAAAYSPPFVYSKVQGIQSPDGTE
;
A
#
# COMPACT_ATOMS: atom_id res chain seq x y z
N MET A 1 7.42 18.02 26.49
CA MET A 1 8.02 17.55 25.22
C MET A 1 8.17 16.04 25.31
N LYS A 2 7.40 15.32 24.51
CA LYS A 2 7.38 13.85 24.48
C LYS A 2 8.59 13.30 23.70
N LYS A 3 9.09 12.15 24.11
CA LYS A 3 10.30 11.52 23.55
C LYS A 3 9.94 10.21 22.87
N ILE A 4 10.24 10.10 21.60
CA ILE A 4 10.05 8.89 20.81
C ILE A 4 11.43 8.36 20.41
N ILE A 5 11.63 7.06 20.58
CA ILE A 5 12.77 6.33 20.02
C ILE A 5 12.30 5.37 18.94
N SER A 6 12.91 5.42 17.78
CA SER A 6 12.79 4.38 16.76
C SER A 6 14.00 3.47 16.82
N VAL A 7 13.82 2.24 17.27
CA VAL A 7 14.85 1.20 17.26
C VAL A 7 14.65 0.39 15.97
N SER A 8 15.63 0.44 15.07
CA SER A 8 15.55 -0.20 13.76
C SER A 8 16.62 -1.27 13.60
N LEU A 9 16.27 -2.42 13.01
CA LEU A 9 17.26 -3.40 12.55
C LEU A 9 18.02 -2.93 11.30
N GLY A 10 17.63 -1.81 10.68
CA GLY A 10 18.31 -1.23 9.54
C GLY A 10 19.63 -0.56 9.85
N SER A 11 20.20 0.10 8.81
CA SER A 11 21.50 0.76 8.88
C SER A 11 21.56 1.88 9.92
N SER A 12 22.64 1.94 10.69
CA SER A 12 22.95 3.03 11.61
C SER A 12 23.38 4.32 10.88
N GLU A 13 23.72 4.25 9.60
CA GLU A 13 23.99 5.44 8.77
C GLU A 13 22.75 6.34 8.63
N GLN A 14 21.57 5.78 8.83
CA GLN A 14 20.31 6.53 8.83
C GLN A 14 19.92 7.04 10.22
N ASP A 15 20.81 6.99 11.21
CA ASP A 15 20.55 7.53 12.53
C ASP A 15 20.30 9.02 12.45
N SER A 16 19.25 9.46 13.14
CA SER A 16 18.80 10.83 13.06
C SER A 16 18.10 11.25 14.35
N GLN A 17 18.06 12.54 14.57
CA GLN A 17 17.28 13.14 15.65
C GLN A 17 16.64 14.43 15.13
N PHE A 18 15.36 14.61 15.44
CA PHE A 18 14.65 15.83 15.11
C PHE A 18 13.59 16.16 16.16
N THR A 19 13.11 17.39 16.10
CA THR A 19 11.95 17.84 16.87
C THR A 19 10.82 18.20 15.92
N ALA A 20 9.59 17.86 16.31
CA ALA A 20 8.41 18.21 15.55
C ALA A 20 7.23 18.53 16.47
N ARG A 21 6.30 19.35 15.98
CA ARG A 21 4.99 19.51 16.59
C ARG A 21 4.00 18.58 15.86
N PHE A 22 3.26 17.80 16.64
CA PHE A 22 2.32 16.81 16.12
C PHE A 22 1.15 16.68 17.08
N LEU A 23 -0.09 16.75 16.59
CA LEU A 23 -1.32 16.72 17.40
C LEU A 23 -1.29 17.69 18.61
N GLY A 24 -0.78 18.91 18.40
CA GLY A 24 -0.68 19.92 19.45
C GLY A 24 0.53 19.77 20.38
N GLU A 25 1.18 18.62 20.44
CA GLU A 25 2.29 18.29 21.32
C GLU A 25 3.66 18.49 20.66
N GLN A 26 4.70 18.75 21.48
CA GLN A 26 6.09 18.78 21.02
C GLN A 26 6.75 17.43 21.22
N PHE A 27 7.35 16.90 20.17
CA PHE A 27 8.07 15.63 20.18
C PHE A 27 9.56 15.82 19.88
N ARG A 28 10.37 15.02 20.57
CA ARG A 28 11.76 14.75 20.18
C ARG A 28 11.81 13.30 19.72
N VAL A 29 12.12 13.11 18.46
CA VAL A 29 12.23 11.79 17.82
C VAL A 29 13.70 11.46 17.63
N THR A 30 14.13 10.29 18.06
CA THR A 30 15.48 9.75 17.85
C THR A 30 15.37 8.44 17.10
N ARG A 31 16.15 8.24 16.04
CA ARG A 31 16.25 6.95 15.35
C ARG A 31 17.63 6.35 15.61
N LYS A 32 17.66 5.05 15.94
CA LYS A 32 18.85 4.24 16.12
C LYS A 32 18.74 2.95 15.31
N GLY A 33 19.67 2.78 14.36
CA GLY A 33 19.83 1.57 13.58
C GLY A 33 20.83 0.60 14.23
N THR A 34 20.65 -0.69 14.03
CA THR A 34 21.50 -1.72 14.64
C THR A 34 22.15 -2.65 13.60
N ASN A 35 22.09 -2.30 12.31
CA ASN A 35 22.75 -3.06 11.21
C ASN A 35 22.43 -4.57 11.24
N GLY A 36 21.17 -4.93 11.56
CA GLY A 36 20.72 -6.32 11.68
C GLY A 36 21.00 -6.97 13.02
N ASP A 37 21.65 -6.30 13.98
CA ASP A 37 21.94 -6.86 15.29
C ASP A 37 20.72 -6.79 16.22
N ALA A 38 20.03 -7.92 16.37
CA ALA A 38 18.86 -8.05 17.23
C ALA A 38 19.21 -7.92 18.74
N LYS A 39 20.45 -8.27 19.15
CA LYS A 39 20.89 -8.11 20.55
C LYS A 39 21.10 -6.63 20.88
N ALA A 40 21.73 -5.89 19.98
CA ALA A 40 21.88 -4.44 20.11
C ALA A 40 20.50 -3.73 20.11
N ALA A 41 19.57 -4.14 19.25
CA ALA A 41 18.21 -3.62 19.26
C ALA A 41 17.51 -3.86 20.61
N ALA A 42 17.66 -5.07 21.15
CA ALA A 42 17.10 -5.43 22.45
C ALA A 42 17.71 -4.63 23.62
N ALA A 43 19.00 -4.32 23.55
CA ALA A 43 19.67 -3.47 24.53
C ALA A 43 19.15 -2.02 24.46
N LEU A 44 18.98 -1.48 23.25
CA LEU A 44 18.39 -0.15 23.04
C LEU A 44 16.95 -0.06 23.56
N VAL A 45 16.10 -1.05 23.26
CA VAL A 45 14.72 -1.07 23.80
C VAL A 45 14.75 -1.06 25.34
N LYS A 46 15.61 -1.89 25.95
CA LYS A 46 15.78 -1.93 27.41
C LYS A 46 16.29 -0.61 27.97
N GLU A 47 17.22 0.05 27.30
CA GLU A 47 17.77 1.35 27.72
C GLU A 47 16.70 2.45 27.68
N TRP A 48 15.88 2.46 26.63
CA TRP A 48 14.96 3.56 26.39
C TRP A 48 13.58 3.38 27.04
N ARG A 49 13.22 2.18 27.50
CA ARG A 49 11.91 1.87 28.09
C ARG A 49 11.48 2.80 29.24
N ALA A 50 12.44 3.40 29.96
CA ALA A 50 12.15 4.34 31.06
C ALA A 50 12.41 5.80 30.67
N LYS A 51 12.85 6.07 29.44
CA LYS A 51 13.25 7.40 28.97
C LYS A 51 12.35 7.92 27.85
N ALA A 52 11.67 7.02 27.14
CA ALA A 52 10.78 7.33 26.02
C ALA A 52 9.31 7.20 26.41
N ASP A 53 8.46 8.03 25.83
CA ASP A 53 7.01 7.95 25.99
C ASP A 53 6.40 6.85 25.10
N ALA A 54 7.04 6.55 23.97
CA ALA A 54 6.74 5.36 23.13
C ALA A 54 7.95 4.96 22.29
N ILE A 55 7.96 3.69 21.85
CA ILE A 55 9.02 3.06 21.08
C ILE A 55 8.45 2.59 19.74
N GLY A 56 9.06 3.03 18.62
CA GLY A 56 8.80 2.50 17.29
C GLY A 56 9.82 1.43 16.92
N LEU A 57 9.38 0.27 16.45
CA LEU A 57 10.25 -0.78 15.91
C LEU A 57 10.34 -0.65 14.39
N GLY A 58 11.56 -0.46 13.86
CA GLY A 58 11.80 -0.34 12.44
C GLY A 58 12.49 -1.58 11.85
N GLN A 59 12.11 -1.96 10.64
CA GLN A 59 12.68 -3.09 9.90
C GLN A 59 12.75 -4.40 10.70
N VAL A 60 11.76 -4.61 11.57
CA VAL A 60 11.56 -5.89 12.28
C VAL A 60 10.65 -6.79 11.45
N ARG A 61 10.73 -8.10 11.69
CA ARG A 61 9.74 -9.04 11.16
C ARG A 61 8.44 -8.88 11.92
N GLU A 62 7.46 -8.28 11.30
CA GLU A 62 6.19 -7.98 11.95
C GLU A 62 5.35 -9.23 12.20
N HIS A 63 4.50 -9.17 13.22
CA HIS A 63 3.35 -10.05 13.32
C HIS A 63 2.42 -9.76 12.15
N TYR A 64 1.75 -10.77 11.64
CA TYR A 64 0.79 -10.59 10.55
C TYR A 64 -0.42 -11.51 10.75
N THR A 65 -1.55 -11.11 10.20
CA THR A 65 -2.80 -11.88 10.24
C THR A 65 -3.17 -12.28 8.83
N VAL A 66 -3.52 -13.55 8.64
CA VAL A 66 -4.01 -14.09 7.36
C VAL A 66 -5.28 -14.87 7.64
N GLY A 67 -6.40 -14.43 7.09
CA GLY A 67 -7.69 -14.96 7.48
C GLY A 67 -7.98 -14.73 8.97
N THR A 68 -8.23 -15.82 9.70
CA THR A 68 -8.43 -15.81 11.16
C THR A 68 -7.15 -16.10 11.94
N ASP A 69 -6.07 -16.49 11.29
CA ASP A 69 -4.83 -16.93 11.93
C ASP A 69 -3.91 -15.73 12.17
N HIS A 70 -3.44 -15.62 13.40
CA HIS A 70 -2.47 -14.61 13.81
C HIS A 70 -1.09 -15.21 13.98
N PHE A 71 -0.14 -14.75 13.17
CA PHE A 71 1.22 -15.26 13.11
C PHE A 71 2.18 -14.36 13.89
N VAL A 72 2.66 -14.87 15.03
CA VAL A 72 3.55 -14.15 15.93
C VAL A 72 5.01 -14.43 15.59
N ARG A 73 5.81 -13.36 15.49
CA ARG A 73 7.25 -13.43 15.27
C ARG A 73 8.01 -13.43 16.60
N PRO A 74 8.75 -14.53 16.93
CA PRO A 74 9.42 -14.65 18.23
C PRO A 74 10.40 -13.53 18.53
N GLU A 75 11.15 -13.06 17.52
CA GLU A 75 12.14 -11.99 17.64
C GLU A 75 11.48 -10.67 18.02
N THR A 76 10.42 -10.30 17.31
CA THR A 76 9.65 -9.08 17.57
C THR A 76 8.99 -9.12 18.93
N ARG A 77 8.37 -10.27 19.28
CA ARG A 77 7.79 -10.48 20.60
C ARG A 77 8.83 -10.37 21.74
N ALA A 78 10.07 -10.80 21.46
CA ALA A 78 11.15 -10.66 22.45
C ALA A 78 11.55 -9.18 22.65
N LEU A 79 11.49 -8.35 21.62
CA LEU A 79 11.70 -6.89 21.72
C LEU A 79 10.56 -6.23 22.48
N GLU A 80 9.32 -6.56 22.14
CA GLU A 80 8.11 -6.05 22.81
C GLU A 80 8.13 -6.31 24.32
N LYS A 81 8.46 -7.54 24.71
CA LYS A 81 8.60 -7.88 26.14
C LYS A 81 9.64 -7.05 26.89
N ARG A 82 10.69 -6.57 26.21
CA ARG A 82 11.74 -5.74 26.83
C ARG A 82 11.33 -4.31 27.06
N ALA A 83 10.32 -3.82 26.36
CA ALA A 83 9.76 -2.47 26.54
C ALA A 83 9.08 -2.30 27.90
N GLY A 84 8.63 -3.39 28.53
CA GLY A 84 7.94 -3.36 29.83
C GLY A 84 6.57 -2.68 29.71
N SER A 85 6.34 -1.60 30.45
CA SER A 85 5.11 -0.80 30.39
C SER A 85 5.15 0.29 29.33
N THR A 86 6.31 0.58 28.71
CA THR A 86 6.43 1.60 27.67
C THR A 86 5.74 1.13 26.39
N PRO A 87 4.82 1.90 25.82
CA PRO A 87 4.16 1.56 24.58
C PRO A 87 5.18 1.31 23.46
N ILE A 88 4.97 0.24 22.71
CA ILE A 88 5.86 -0.15 21.62
C ILE A 88 5.02 -0.58 20.41
N THR A 89 5.43 -0.18 19.22
CA THR A 89 4.72 -0.50 17.97
C THR A 89 5.68 -0.67 16.81
N SER A 90 5.32 -1.55 15.86
CA SER A 90 5.97 -1.64 14.54
C SER A 90 5.29 -0.75 13.49
N GLY A 91 4.16 -0.12 13.82
CA GLY A 91 3.32 0.62 12.87
C GLY A 91 2.47 -0.27 11.96
N ALA A 92 2.38 -1.57 12.23
CA ALA A 92 1.65 -2.50 11.36
C ALA A 92 0.17 -2.13 11.22
N ARG A 93 -0.49 -1.77 12.34
CA ARG A 93 -1.89 -1.35 12.33
C ARG A 93 -2.12 -0.07 11.54
N LEU A 94 -1.30 0.96 11.79
CA LEU A 94 -1.35 2.20 11.05
C LEU A 94 -1.14 1.96 9.54
N ARG A 95 -0.21 1.07 9.19
CA ARG A 95 0.03 0.70 7.78
C ARG A 95 -1.20 0.10 7.11
N GLU A 96 -1.90 -0.83 7.77
CA GLU A 96 -3.12 -1.44 7.24
C GLU A 96 -4.21 -0.38 6.99
N ILE A 97 -4.38 0.56 7.92
CA ILE A 97 -5.34 1.66 7.80
C ILE A 97 -4.97 2.59 6.65
N VAL A 98 -3.70 2.98 6.54
CA VAL A 98 -3.23 3.83 5.43
C VAL A 98 -3.36 3.13 4.09
N GLN A 99 -3.09 1.83 4.01
CA GLN A 99 -3.29 1.03 2.80
C GLN A 99 -4.75 1.03 2.37
N GLU A 100 -5.67 0.75 3.29
CA GLU A 100 -7.11 0.77 3.01
C GLU A 100 -7.57 2.15 2.55
N TRP A 101 -7.21 3.18 3.28
CA TRP A 101 -7.56 4.55 2.96
C TRP A 101 -7.04 4.97 1.57
N THR A 102 -5.78 4.66 1.25
CA THR A 102 -5.16 4.98 -0.05
C THR A 102 -5.86 4.25 -1.20
N VAL A 103 -6.17 2.97 -1.04
CA VAL A 103 -6.84 2.17 -2.09
C VAL A 103 -8.27 2.65 -2.32
N ARG A 104 -9.05 2.88 -1.25
CA ARG A 104 -10.42 3.37 -1.36
C ARG A 104 -10.47 4.77 -1.99
N SER A 105 -9.54 5.65 -1.60
CA SER A 105 -9.42 6.99 -2.22
C SER A 105 -9.06 6.90 -3.70
N ALA A 106 -8.10 6.03 -4.06
CA ALA A 106 -7.73 5.82 -5.46
C ALA A 106 -8.91 5.27 -6.30
N MET A 107 -9.74 4.40 -5.73
CA MET A 107 -10.96 3.91 -6.39
C MET A 107 -11.95 5.04 -6.70
N LEU A 108 -12.14 5.96 -5.74
CA LEU A 108 -13.04 7.09 -5.89
C LEU A 108 -12.50 8.12 -6.90
N GLU A 109 -11.22 8.48 -6.79
CA GLU A 109 -10.62 9.53 -7.60
C GLU A 109 -10.35 9.09 -9.05
N LEU A 110 -10.03 7.81 -9.27
CA LEU A 110 -9.59 7.28 -10.56
C LEU A 110 -10.64 6.41 -11.26
N GLY A 111 -11.87 6.41 -10.75
CA GLY A 111 -13.01 5.79 -11.43
C GLY A 111 -12.86 4.28 -11.63
N GLY A 112 -12.55 3.53 -10.55
CA GLY A 112 -12.57 2.08 -10.62
C GLY A 112 -11.30 1.43 -11.17
N ILE A 113 -10.13 2.03 -10.89
CA ILE A 113 -8.82 1.57 -11.38
C ILE A 113 -8.51 0.10 -11.08
N PHE A 114 -9.12 -0.48 -10.05
CA PHE A 114 -8.91 -1.87 -9.65
C PHE A 114 -9.98 -2.85 -10.17
N ASN A 115 -11.03 -2.35 -10.83
CA ASN A 115 -12.09 -3.21 -11.35
C ASN A 115 -11.53 -4.20 -12.37
N ASN A 116 -11.65 -5.51 -12.07
CA ASN A 116 -11.12 -6.61 -12.87
C ASN A 116 -9.60 -6.52 -13.16
N ALA A 117 -8.86 -5.70 -12.41
CA ALA A 117 -7.43 -5.54 -12.61
C ALA A 117 -6.68 -6.81 -12.19
N LYS A 118 -5.63 -7.16 -12.94
CA LYS A 118 -4.68 -8.22 -12.55
C LYS A 118 -3.70 -7.65 -11.53
N VAL A 119 -3.80 -8.11 -10.29
CA VAL A 119 -2.99 -7.63 -9.17
C VAL A 119 -2.00 -8.70 -8.74
N LEU A 120 -0.73 -8.36 -8.73
CA LEU A 120 0.34 -9.21 -8.22
C LEU A 120 0.84 -8.69 -6.87
N PHE A 121 0.85 -9.54 -5.87
CA PHE A 121 1.51 -9.32 -4.58
C PHE A 121 2.83 -10.09 -4.53
N LEU A 122 3.95 -9.38 -4.30
CA LEU A 122 5.23 -10.05 -4.05
C LEU A 122 5.33 -10.61 -2.62
N SER A 123 4.51 -10.09 -1.69
CA SER A 123 4.36 -10.59 -0.31
C SER A 123 2.90 -10.46 0.12
N GLY A 124 2.09 -11.43 -0.28
CA GLY A 124 0.65 -11.45 0.01
C GLY A 124 0.36 -11.67 1.49
N THR A 125 1.10 -12.55 2.15
CA THR A 125 0.93 -12.82 3.58
C THR A 125 1.13 -11.59 4.45
N LEU A 126 2.10 -10.73 4.14
CA LEU A 126 2.35 -9.47 4.86
C LEU A 126 1.37 -8.36 4.49
N ASN A 127 0.68 -8.48 3.35
CA ASN A 127 -0.29 -7.52 2.85
C ASN A 127 -1.69 -8.14 2.71
N TYR A 128 -2.01 -9.12 3.57
CA TYR A 128 -3.28 -9.85 3.47
C TYR A 128 -4.49 -8.92 3.58
N ARG A 129 -4.48 -7.96 4.50
CA ARG A 129 -5.54 -6.96 4.65
C ARG A 129 -5.76 -6.19 3.35
N LEU A 130 -4.68 -5.72 2.72
CA LEU A 130 -4.74 -5.03 1.43
C LEU A 130 -5.25 -5.96 0.32
N ALA A 131 -4.86 -7.23 0.32
CA ALA A 131 -5.36 -8.21 -0.64
C ALA A 131 -6.87 -8.47 -0.46
N ALA A 132 -7.35 -8.53 0.79
CA ALA A 132 -8.77 -8.66 1.10
C ALA A 132 -9.56 -7.44 0.60
N ILE A 133 -9.05 -6.22 0.78
CA ILE A 133 -9.68 -4.99 0.27
C ILE A 133 -9.72 -4.99 -1.27
N LEU A 134 -8.61 -5.35 -1.93
CA LEU A 134 -8.57 -5.40 -3.39
C LEU A 134 -9.46 -6.51 -3.96
N SER A 135 -9.71 -7.58 -3.20
CA SER A 135 -10.66 -8.64 -3.62
C SER A 135 -12.11 -8.19 -3.71
N GLU A 136 -12.46 -7.05 -3.12
CA GLU A 136 -13.77 -6.42 -3.30
C GLU A 136 -13.97 -5.90 -4.74
N TYR A 137 -12.88 -5.67 -5.49
CA TYR A 137 -12.88 -5.06 -6.82
C TYR A 137 -12.44 -6.02 -7.92
N THR A 138 -11.68 -7.07 -7.61
CA THR A 138 -11.16 -8.02 -8.58
C THR A 138 -10.90 -9.41 -8.00
N ASP A 139 -11.22 -10.44 -8.77
CA ASP A 139 -10.86 -11.83 -8.45
C ASP A 139 -9.47 -12.20 -9.00
N ASN A 140 -8.84 -11.33 -9.80
CA ASN A 140 -7.58 -11.60 -10.50
C ASN A 140 -6.36 -11.30 -9.60
N LEU A 141 -6.33 -11.90 -8.41
CA LEU A 141 -5.24 -11.76 -7.47
C LEU A 141 -4.22 -12.88 -7.66
N THR A 142 -2.95 -12.51 -7.67
CA THR A 142 -1.81 -13.44 -7.75
C THR A 142 -0.82 -13.13 -6.63
N PHE A 143 -0.32 -14.17 -5.95
CA PHE A 143 0.60 -14.03 -4.83
C PHE A 143 1.88 -14.82 -5.09
N ALA A 144 3.02 -14.16 -4.92
CA ALA A 144 4.33 -14.73 -5.19
C ALA A 144 5.04 -15.24 -3.91
N ASP A 145 4.33 -15.37 -2.80
CA ASP A 145 4.90 -15.80 -1.51
C ASP A 145 5.72 -17.09 -1.58
N PRO A 146 5.28 -18.18 -2.28
CA PRO A 146 6.11 -19.39 -2.41
C PRO A 146 7.44 -19.14 -3.11
N VAL A 147 7.44 -18.26 -4.12
CA VAL A 147 8.65 -17.90 -4.86
C VAL A 147 9.56 -17.05 -3.99
N ALA A 148 9.00 -16.02 -3.33
CA ALA A 148 9.77 -15.06 -2.56
C ALA A 148 10.30 -15.64 -1.24
N GLN A 149 9.56 -16.57 -0.59
CA GLN A 149 9.93 -17.11 0.71
C GLN A 149 10.73 -18.41 0.63
N PHE A 150 10.44 -19.28 -0.33
CA PHE A 150 11.05 -20.61 -0.43
C PHE A 150 11.74 -20.88 -1.78
N GLY A 151 11.69 -19.93 -2.71
CA GLY A 151 12.23 -20.16 -4.05
C GLY A 151 11.46 -21.23 -4.84
N LEU A 152 10.21 -21.52 -4.49
CA LEU A 152 9.37 -22.47 -5.20
C LEU A 152 8.71 -21.78 -6.40
N PRO A 153 8.88 -22.24 -7.66
CA PRO A 153 8.34 -21.57 -8.85
C PRO A 153 6.82 -21.80 -8.98
N ASN A 154 6.09 -21.43 -7.97
CA ASN A 154 4.64 -21.55 -7.87
C ASN A 154 3.99 -20.24 -7.41
N LEU A 155 2.87 -19.87 -8.04
CA LEU A 155 2.08 -18.70 -7.71
C LEU A 155 0.73 -19.14 -7.14
N LEU A 156 0.20 -18.35 -6.19
CA LEU A 156 -1.13 -18.57 -5.63
C LEU A 156 -2.11 -17.61 -6.29
N HIS A 157 -3.35 -18.05 -6.55
CA HIS A 157 -4.31 -17.29 -7.35
C HIS A 157 -5.62 -16.96 -6.62
N SER A 158 -5.64 -17.10 -5.30
CA SER A 158 -6.81 -16.69 -4.50
C SER A 158 -6.42 -16.44 -3.04
N LEU A 159 -7.22 -15.63 -2.32
CA LEU A 159 -7.05 -15.44 -0.88
C LEU A 159 -7.07 -16.78 -0.12
N ARG A 160 -7.97 -17.69 -0.49
CA ARG A 160 -8.07 -19.01 0.14
C ARG A 160 -6.80 -19.84 -0.02
N THR A 161 -6.14 -19.78 -1.19
CA THR A 161 -4.86 -20.47 -1.39
C THR A 161 -3.74 -19.80 -0.62
N LEU A 162 -3.77 -18.49 -0.47
CA LEU A 162 -2.84 -17.73 0.37
C LEU A 162 -3.00 -18.09 1.86
N GLU A 163 -4.24 -18.21 2.35
CA GLU A 163 -4.53 -18.62 3.73
C GLU A 163 -3.98 -20.02 4.03
N ARG A 164 -4.27 -20.99 3.17
CA ARG A 164 -3.75 -22.34 3.30
C ARG A 164 -2.23 -22.39 3.28
N TYR A 165 -1.62 -21.59 2.40
CA TYR A 165 -0.19 -21.48 2.30
C TYR A 165 0.40 -20.87 3.59
N ALA A 166 -0.18 -19.80 4.13
CA ALA A 166 0.28 -19.16 5.34
C ALA A 166 0.26 -20.12 6.53
N SER A 167 -0.85 -20.85 6.72
CA SER A 167 -0.98 -21.85 7.80
C SER A 167 0.02 -23.00 7.65
N GLY A 168 0.24 -23.47 6.43
CA GLY A 168 1.19 -24.57 6.13
C GLY A 168 2.66 -24.17 6.22
N SER A 169 3.00 -22.93 5.83
CA SER A 169 4.39 -22.44 5.81
C SER A 169 4.87 -21.87 7.16
N HIS A 170 3.95 -21.44 8.01
CA HIS A 170 4.28 -20.80 9.29
C HIS A 170 5.24 -21.60 10.18
N PRO A 171 5.08 -22.91 10.39
CA PRO A 171 6.02 -23.68 11.20
C PRO A 171 7.47 -23.59 10.72
N VAL A 172 7.66 -23.58 9.39
CA VAL A 172 9.00 -23.47 8.79
C VAL A 172 9.54 -22.05 8.93
N LEU A 173 8.74 -21.03 8.59
CA LEU A 173 9.13 -19.62 8.68
C LEU A 173 9.38 -19.15 10.11
N ARG A 174 8.86 -19.85 11.12
CA ARG A 174 9.08 -19.56 12.54
C ARG A 174 10.50 -19.85 12.99
N PHE A 175 11.17 -20.82 12.38
CA PHE A 175 12.53 -21.25 12.75
C PHE A 175 13.63 -20.53 11.96
N GLU A 176 13.28 -19.70 10.97
CA GLU A 176 14.26 -18.91 10.25
C GLU A 176 14.81 -17.79 11.13
N THR A 177 15.99 -18.00 11.67
CA THR A 177 16.76 -16.99 12.38
C THR A 177 17.56 -16.14 11.38
N GLY A 178 17.07 -14.94 11.10
CA GLY A 178 17.84 -13.70 10.98
C GLY A 178 18.97 -13.56 9.97
N LYS A 179 19.04 -14.31 8.88
CA LYS A 179 19.87 -13.96 7.71
C LYS A 179 19.07 -14.37 6.48
N ASP A 180 19.17 -13.56 5.42
CA ASP A 180 18.55 -13.78 4.12
C ASP A 180 18.64 -15.25 3.66
N MET A 181 17.81 -16.06 4.22
CA MET A 181 17.72 -17.46 3.89
C MET A 181 16.40 -17.68 3.16
N VAL A 182 16.42 -17.32 1.91
CA VAL A 182 16.06 -18.35 0.95
C VAL A 182 17.27 -19.27 0.91
N PRO A 183 17.25 -20.52 1.38
CA PRO A 183 18.22 -21.49 0.93
C PRO A 183 18.08 -21.40 -0.57
N SER A 184 19.09 -20.85 -1.21
CA SER A 184 19.20 -20.87 -2.65
C SER A 184 19.20 -22.35 -3.01
N LEU A 185 18.02 -22.89 -3.27
CA LEU A 185 17.88 -24.09 -4.08
C LEU A 185 18.40 -23.67 -5.45
N ALA A 186 19.71 -23.58 -5.55
CA ALA A 186 20.45 -23.01 -6.65
C ALA A 186 19.95 -23.40 -8.06
N PRO A 187 19.42 -24.61 -8.31
CA PRO A 187 18.86 -24.95 -9.61
C PRO A 187 17.57 -24.21 -9.95
N PHE A 188 16.85 -23.64 -8.97
CA PHE A 188 15.54 -22.99 -9.21
C PHE A 188 15.61 -21.46 -9.30
N THR A 189 16.74 -20.82 -9.00
CA THR A 189 16.84 -19.34 -9.03
C THR A 189 16.52 -18.75 -10.39
N PHE A 190 16.97 -19.40 -11.47
CA PHE A 190 16.67 -18.97 -12.84
C PHE A 190 15.16 -19.08 -13.15
N PHE A 191 14.54 -20.19 -12.77
CA PHE A 191 13.11 -20.38 -12.96
C PHE A 191 12.29 -19.40 -12.13
N ASN A 192 12.72 -19.10 -10.91
CA ASN A 192 12.06 -18.13 -10.04
C ASN A 192 12.06 -16.75 -10.66
N HIS A 193 13.19 -16.29 -11.19
CA HIS A 193 13.27 -15.03 -11.92
C HIS A 193 12.34 -14.99 -13.13
N LEU A 194 12.28 -16.08 -13.89
CA LEU A 194 11.39 -16.18 -15.05
C LEU A 194 9.91 -16.14 -14.66
N VAL A 195 9.53 -16.88 -13.61
CA VAL A 195 8.15 -16.91 -13.10
C VAL A 195 7.74 -15.53 -12.60
N LEU A 196 8.56 -14.88 -11.77
CA LEU A 196 8.27 -13.55 -11.25
C LEU A 196 8.23 -12.49 -12.36
N ARG A 197 9.18 -12.50 -13.27
CA ARG A 197 9.22 -11.59 -14.42
C ARG A 197 7.95 -11.70 -15.25
N ARG A 198 7.50 -12.95 -15.53
CA ARG A 198 6.25 -13.16 -16.24
C ARG A 198 5.04 -12.68 -15.46
N ALA A 199 4.98 -12.97 -14.16
CA ALA A 199 3.90 -12.51 -13.29
C ALA A 199 3.84 -10.97 -13.24
N VAL A 200 5.00 -10.28 -13.10
CA VAL A 200 5.05 -8.82 -13.17
C VAL A 200 4.60 -8.32 -14.54
N LYS A 201 5.04 -8.95 -15.64
CA LYS A 201 4.62 -8.58 -16.99
C LYS A 201 3.12 -8.66 -17.18
N ASP A 202 2.48 -9.72 -16.69
CA ASP A 202 1.05 -9.98 -16.85
C ASP A 202 0.17 -9.12 -15.92
N ALA A 203 0.73 -8.60 -14.81
CA ALA A 203 0.01 -7.77 -13.86
C ALA A 203 -0.22 -6.35 -14.41
N GLN A 204 -1.32 -5.73 -13.99
CA GLN A 204 -1.63 -4.31 -14.20
C GLN A 204 -1.25 -3.48 -12.96
N VAL A 205 -1.39 -4.11 -11.78
CA VAL A 205 -1.07 -3.55 -10.48
C VAL A 205 -0.06 -4.46 -9.78
N VAL A 206 1.01 -3.89 -9.24
CA VAL A 206 2.04 -4.63 -8.49
C VAL A 206 2.12 -4.08 -7.06
N VAL A 207 1.90 -4.94 -6.08
CA VAL A 207 2.03 -4.63 -4.65
C VAL A 207 3.34 -5.19 -4.14
N ALA A 208 4.27 -4.30 -3.78
CA ALA A 208 5.61 -4.69 -3.35
C ALA A 208 6.32 -3.56 -2.61
N THR A 209 7.35 -3.88 -1.84
CA THR A 209 8.31 -2.89 -1.36
C THR A 209 9.20 -2.40 -2.50
N TYR A 210 9.78 -1.22 -2.33
CA TYR A 210 10.71 -0.68 -3.32
C TYR A 210 11.89 -1.62 -3.58
N GLU A 211 12.45 -2.24 -2.54
CA GLU A 211 13.57 -3.17 -2.60
C GLU A 211 13.21 -4.45 -3.39
N GLN A 212 12.00 -4.98 -3.19
CA GLN A 212 11.50 -6.11 -3.98
C GLN A 212 11.38 -5.77 -5.47
N LEU A 213 10.88 -4.56 -5.79
CA LEU A 213 10.76 -4.12 -7.18
C LEU A 213 12.13 -3.96 -7.86
N GLN A 214 13.11 -3.41 -7.15
CA GLN A 214 14.50 -3.33 -7.66
C GLN A 214 15.06 -4.70 -8.00
N HIS A 215 14.76 -5.70 -7.16
CA HIS A 215 15.34 -7.02 -7.31
C HIS A 215 14.64 -7.87 -8.38
N TYR A 216 13.30 -7.82 -8.43
CA TYR A 216 12.53 -8.80 -9.20
C TYR A 216 11.83 -8.25 -10.44
N GLY A 217 11.57 -6.96 -10.56
CA GLY A 217 10.59 -6.53 -11.53
C GLY A 217 10.81 -5.24 -12.30
N ARG A 218 11.90 -4.52 -12.05
CA ARG A 218 12.10 -3.17 -12.63
C ARG A 218 11.90 -3.07 -14.14
N ALA A 219 12.29 -4.10 -14.89
CA ALA A 219 12.23 -4.09 -16.35
C ALA A 219 10.81 -4.23 -16.94
N GLU A 220 9.84 -4.68 -16.15
CA GLU A 220 8.49 -5.01 -16.61
C GLU A 220 7.42 -4.08 -15.96
N LEU A 221 7.85 -2.94 -15.39
CA LEU A 221 6.94 -2.02 -14.68
C LEU A 221 6.36 -0.93 -15.56
N GLU A 222 6.75 -0.85 -16.83
CA GLU A 222 6.26 0.16 -17.76
C GLU A 222 4.72 0.14 -17.86
N GLY A 223 4.11 1.31 -17.71
CA GLY A 223 2.66 1.51 -17.81
C GLY A 223 1.83 0.99 -16.63
N LYS A 224 2.46 0.38 -15.61
CA LYS A 224 1.76 -0.25 -14.49
C LYS A 224 1.47 0.71 -13.36
N THR A 225 0.54 0.30 -12.51
CA THR A 225 0.31 0.91 -11.19
C THR A 225 1.10 0.12 -10.15
N VAL A 226 1.83 0.83 -9.29
CA VAL A 226 2.60 0.25 -8.18
C VAL A 226 1.96 0.69 -6.86
N ILE A 227 1.70 -0.26 -5.96
CA ILE A 227 1.31 0.01 -4.58
C ILE A 227 2.52 -0.31 -3.70
N THR A 228 3.05 0.71 -3.03
CA THR A 228 4.23 0.61 -2.18
C THR A 228 4.16 1.59 -1.02
N SER A 229 5.24 1.81 -0.29
CA SER A 229 5.29 2.77 0.81
C SER A 229 6.64 3.51 0.83
N THR A 230 6.64 4.68 1.49
CA THR A 230 7.87 5.45 1.76
C THR A 230 8.56 5.91 0.46
N VAL A 231 7.81 6.52 -0.43
CA VAL A 231 8.33 7.02 -1.71
C VAL A 231 8.95 8.40 -1.52
N SER A 232 10.29 8.46 -1.62
CA SER A 232 11.06 9.70 -1.71
C SER A 232 11.08 10.25 -3.14
N ASP A 233 11.51 11.49 -3.30
CA ASP A 233 11.68 12.11 -4.63
C ASP A 233 12.67 11.32 -5.50
N GLU A 234 13.71 10.77 -4.88
CA GLU A 234 14.70 9.92 -5.54
C GLU A 234 14.06 8.60 -6.02
N ARG A 235 13.26 7.93 -5.17
CA ARG A 235 12.52 6.72 -5.55
C ARG A 235 11.47 7.03 -6.62
N LEU A 236 10.82 8.17 -6.54
CA LEU A 236 9.85 8.61 -7.55
C LEU A 236 10.53 8.83 -8.91
N ALA A 237 11.75 9.42 -8.93
CA ALA A 237 12.53 9.55 -10.15
C ALA A 237 12.87 8.18 -10.74
N GLN A 238 13.24 7.21 -9.92
CA GLN A 238 13.50 5.84 -10.38
C GLN A 238 12.24 5.15 -10.93
N PHE A 239 11.09 5.33 -10.30
CA PHE A 239 9.80 4.84 -10.85
C PHE A 239 9.49 5.46 -12.22
N ARG A 240 9.86 6.73 -12.44
CA ARG A 240 9.77 7.37 -13.75
C ARG A 240 10.66 6.68 -14.77
N ASP A 241 11.92 6.40 -14.41
CA ASP A 241 12.88 5.75 -15.29
C ASP A 241 12.46 4.30 -15.63
N TRP A 242 11.72 3.64 -14.75
CA TRP A 242 11.10 2.34 -14.99
C TRP A 242 9.77 2.41 -15.76
N GLY A 243 9.33 3.61 -16.13
CA GLY A 243 8.10 3.81 -16.89
C GLY A 243 6.80 3.58 -16.10
N VAL A 244 6.86 3.57 -14.78
CA VAL A 244 5.68 3.39 -13.93
C VAL A 244 4.67 4.52 -14.18
N ARG A 245 3.41 4.15 -14.39
CA ARG A 245 2.34 5.10 -14.67
C ARG A 245 1.84 5.82 -13.42
N LEU A 246 1.62 5.06 -12.35
CA LEU A 246 1.04 5.55 -11.11
C LEU A 246 1.67 4.82 -9.93
N VAL A 247 2.02 5.54 -8.89
CA VAL A 247 2.45 5.00 -7.61
C VAL A 247 1.44 5.40 -6.54
N LEU A 248 0.88 4.40 -5.87
CA LEU A 248 0.08 4.55 -4.66
C LEU A 248 1.04 4.39 -3.48
N ASP A 249 1.40 5.49 -2.87
CA ASP A 249 2.29 5.47 -1.71
C ASP A 249 1.47 5.35 -0.43
N CYS A 250 1.44 4.14 0.12
CA CYS A 250 0.77 3.81 1.37
C CYS A 250 1.59 4.27 2.58
N SER A 251 2.07 5.51 2.55
CA SER A 251 2.67 6.22 3.68
C SER A 251 1.98 7.56 3.90
N ILE A 252 2.03 8.05 5.11
CA ILE A 252 1.59 9.40 5.46
C ILE A 252 2.80 10.29 5.70
N GLN A 253 2.69 11.55 5.30
CA GLN A 253 3.76 12.54 5.48
C GLN A 253 3.25 13.74 6.28
N PRO A 254 3.13 13.61 7.61
CA PRO A 254 2.73 14.73 8.46
C PRO A 254 3.85 15.78 8.62
N PHE A 255 5.06 15.48 8.12
CA PHE A 255 6.25 16.33 8.24
C PHE A 255 6.89 16.57 6.87
N LYS A 256 7.76 17.59 6.78
CA LYS A 256 8.57 17.87 5.59
C LYS A 256 9.53 16.72 5.25
N GLN A 257 10.00 16.02 6.26
CA GLN A 257 10.87 14.86 6.10
C GLN A 257 10.07 13.55 6.10
N ILE A 258 10.58 12.55 5.39
CA ILE A 258 9.98 11.22 5.36
C ILE A 258 10.26 10.53 6.70
N VAL A 259 9.20 10.08 7.35
CA VAL A 259 9.26 9.39 8.64
C VAL A 259 8.54 8.04 8.50
N GLY A 260 9.13 6.98 9.05
CA GLY A 260 8.52 5.65 9.00
C GLY A 260 7.21 5.58 9.79
N LEU A 261 6.27 4.76 9.32
CA LEU A 261 4.97 4.59 9.98
C LEU A 261 5.10 4.11 11.44
N ASN A 262 6.14 3.35 11.77
CA ASN A 262 6.43 2.94 13.15
C ASN A 262 6.70 4.14 14.08
N VAL A 263 7.30 5.20 13.55
CA VAL A 263 7.57 6.44 14.31
C VAL A 263 6.27 7.23 14.45
N VAL A 264 5.54 7.40 13.35
CA VAL A 264 4.27 8.14 13.38
C VAL A 264 3.27 7.48 14.31
N ASP A 265 3.17 6.14 14.26
CA ASP A 265 2.29 5.38 15.13
C ASP A 265 2.70 5.50 16.62
N ALA A 266 4.01 5.45 16.91
CA ALA A 266 4.50 5.70 18.26
C ALA A 266 4.19 7.13 18.75
N MET A 267 4.24 8.13 17.85
CA MET A 267 3.85 9.51 18.18
C MET A 267 2.33 9.62 18.44
N ILE A 268 1.50 8.93 17.66
CA ILE A 268 0.04 8.87 17.87
C ILE A 268 -0.28 8.24 19.23
N ILE A 269 0.30 7.09 19.53
CA ILE A 269 0.11 6.40 20.82
C ILE A 269 0.51 7.31 21.98
N ALA A 270 1.66 7.99 21.89
CA ALA A 270 2.11 8.90 22.91
C ALA A 270 1.25 10.18 23.00
N ALA A 271 0.70 10.69 21.88
CA ALA A 271 -0.16 11.88 21.88
C ALA A 271 -1.52 11.63 22.53
N LEU A 272 -2.12 10.49 22.21
CA LEU A 272 -3.45 10.13 22.71
C LEU A 272 -3.45 9.67 24.18
N GLU A 273 -2.29 9.31 24.72
CA GLU A 273 -2.13 8.79 26.09
C GLU A 273 -3.08 7.58 26.40
N LYS A 274 -3.48 6.88 25.33
CA LYS A 274 -4.30 5.65 25.40
C LYS A 274 -3.42 4.43 25.22
N PRO A 275 -3.76 3.29 25.86
CA PRO A 275 -3.14 2.02 25.51
C PRO A 275 -3.26 1.74 24.02
N ALA A 276 -2.20 1.27 23.38
CA ALA A 276 -2.20 1.02 21.92
C ALA A 276 -3.33 0.08 21.46
N ALA A 277 -3.77 -0.84 22.33
CA ALA A 277 -4.88 -1.75 22.03
C ALA A 277 -6.26 -1.05 22.00
N GLU A 278 -6.40 0.08 22.67
CA GLU A 278 -7.66 0.85 22.76
C GLU A 278 -7.81 1.90 21.66
N ILE A 279 -6.72 2.21 20.94
CA ILE A 279 -6.78 3.13 19.80
C ILE A 279 -7.55 2.44 18.68
N THR A 280 -8.67 3.01 18.27
CA THR A 280 -9.56 2.46 17.26
C THR A 280 -9.15 2.83 15.84
N HIS A 281 -9.79 2.23 14.86
CA HIS A 281 -9.64 2.63 13.45
C HIS A 281 -10.09 4.10 13.24
N ASP A 282 -11.19 4.47 13.89
CA ASP A 282 -11.78 5.80 13.78
C ASP A 282 -10.88 6.87 14.39
N ASP A 283 -10.18 6.58 15.50
CA ASP A 283 -9.18 7.50 16.07
C ASP A 283 -8.09 7.87 15.04
N TYR A 284 -7.63 6.90 14.23
CA TYR A 284 -6.65 7.18 13.17
C TYR A 284 -7.24 8.02 12.03
N LEU A 285 -8.46 7.75 11.60
CA LEU A 285 -9.11 8.52 10.54
C LEU A 285 -9.43 9.96 10.98
N GLU A 286 -9.81 10.16 12.25
CA GLU A 286 -9.96 11.49 12.84
C GLU A 286 -8.64 12.26 12.79
N ILE A 287 -7.53 11.63 13.20
CA ILE A 287 -6.18 12.22 13.11
C ILE A 287 -5.83 12.59 11.67
N PHE A 288 -6.15 11.74 10.69
CA PHE A 288 -5.88 12.06 9.28
C PHE A 288 -6.66 13.29 8.83
N THR A 289 -7.90 13.42 9.30
CA THR A 289 -8.76 14.58 9.02
C THR A 289 -8.23 15.84 9.69
N ASP A 290 -7.88 15.78 10.97
CA ASP A 290 -7.35 16.92 11.74
C ASP A 290 -6.03 17.45 11.17
N LEU A 291 -5.19 16.56 10.68
CA LEU A 291 -3.93 16.91 10.04
C LEU A 291 -4.07 17.25 8.56
N ALA A 292 -5.30 17.23 8.01
CA ALA A 292 -5.60 17.43 6.59
C ALA A 292 -4.72 16.56 5.66
N LEU A 293 -4.42 15.32 6.09
CA LEU A 293 -3.62 14.40 5.30
C LEU A 293 -4.39 14.00 4.04
N GLN A 294 -3.65 13.77 2.96
CA GLN A 294 -4.20 13.31 1.69
C GLN A 294 -3.53 11.99 1.28
N PRO A 295 -4.28 11.07 0.64
CA PRO A 295 -3.68 9.88 0.04
C PRO A 295 -2.63 10.29 -0.99
N ARG A 296 -1.52 9.57 -1.02
CA ARG A 296 -0.41 9.90 -1.91
C ARG A 296 -0.52 9.13 -3.23
N LEU A 297 -1.20 9.74 -4.19
CA LEU A 297 -1.29 9.27 -5.57
C LEU A 297 -0.25 10.00 -6.41
N LEU A 298 0.87 9.34 -6.71
CA LEU A 298 2.03 9.94 -7.32
C LEU A 298 2.15 9.54 -8.80
N TYR A 299 2.27 10.53 -9.65
CA TYR A 299 2.50 10.33 -11.08
C TYR A 299 3.99 10.57 -11.38
N PRO A 300 4.81 9.52 -11.60
CA PRO A 300 6.24 9.68 -11.81
C PRO A 300 6.58 10.56 -13.01
N THR A 301 5.75 10.51 -14.06
CA THR A 301 5.91 11.39 -15.24
C THR A 301 4.95 12.57 -15.13
N PRO A 302 5.44 13.81 -14.91
CA PRO A 302 4.59 14.99 -14.90
C PRO A 302 3.89 15.18 -16.25
N GLY A 303 2.60 15.49 -16.23
CA GLY A 303 1.83 15.80 -17.44
C GLY A 303 1.07 14.63 -18.07
N ARG A 304 1.27 13.39 -17.64
CA ARG A 304 0.39 12.27 -17.96
C ARG A 304 -0.70 12.08 -16.91
N LYS A 305 -1.46 13.12 -16.57
CA LYS A 305 -2.86 12.88 -16.20
C LYS A 305 -3.47 12.23 -17.45
N GLN A 306 -3.56 10.90 -17.46
CA GLN A 306 -4.33 10.25 -18.50
C GLN A 306 -5.76 10.74 -18.31
N ILE A 307 -6.17 11.66 -19.16
CA ILE A 307 -7.56 11.79 -19.53
C ILE A 307 -7.88 10.41 -20.10
N ASN A 308 -8.63 9.61 -19.37
CA ASN A 308 -9.14 8.35 -19.89
C ASN A 308 -9.99 8.73 -21.08
N ARG A 309 -9.43 8.64 -22.28
CA ARG A 309 -10.17 8.84 -23.52
C ARG A 309 -11.00 7.59 -23.70
N PHE A 310 -12.28 7.66 -23.38
CA PHE A 310 -13.23 6.63 -23.71
C PHE A 310 -13.68 6.86 -25.16
N ALA A 311 -13.37 5.92 -26.03
CA ALA A 311 -14.00 5.85 -27.33
C ALA A 311 -15.32 5.07 -27.15
N PHE A 312 -16.45 5.74 -27.30
CA PHE A 312 -17.74 5.05 -27.40
C PHE A 312 -17.84 4.47 -28.81
N VAL A 313 -17.72 3.16 -28.92
CA VAL A 313 -18.14 2.47 -30.14
C VAL A 313 -19.65 2.31 -30.06
N ILE A 314 -20.37 3.24 -30.67
CA ILE A 314 -21.83 3.15 -30.76
C ILE A 314 -22.16 2.11 -31.81
N HIS A 315 -22.68 0.97 -31.39
CA HIS A 315 -23.19 -0.04 -32.30
C HIS A 315 -24.40 0.54 -33.07
N PRO A 316 -24.56 0.27 -34.38
CA PRO A 316 -25.67 0.80 -35.18
C PRO A 316 -27.07 0.59 -34.57
N LEU A 317 -27.26 -0.50 -33.81
CA LEU A 317 -28.52 -0.78 -33.07
C LEU A 317 -28.78 0.19 -31.90
N SER A 318 -27.75 0.82 -31.33
CA SER A 318 -27.91 1.79 -30.24
C SER A 318 -28.30 3.18 -30.75
N GLN A 319 -28.18 3.45 -32.06
CA GLN A 319 -28.60 4.69 -32.65
C GLN A 319 -30.13 4.90 -32.58
N GLN A 320 -30.90 3.83 -32.55
CA GLN A 320 -32.35 3.89 -32.28
C GLN A 320 -32.66 4.40 -30.86
N TYR A 321 -31.87 4.00 -29.86
CA TYR A 321 -32.01 4.48 -28.48
C TYR A 321 -31.56 5.92 -28.32
N LEU A 322 -30.51 6.35 -29.03
CA LEU A 322 -30.04 7.75 -29.05
C LEU A 322 -31.08 8.72 -29.63
N ASN A 323 -31.89 8.28 -30.57
CA ASN A 323 -32.98 9.11 -31.13
C ASN A 323 -34.06 9.41 -30.09
N HIS A 324 -34.24 8.56 -29.06
CA HIS A 324 -35.11 8.84 -27.95
C HIS A 324 -34.48 9.74 -26.88
N LEU A 325 -33.15 9.95 -26.92
CA LEU A 325 -32.43 10.85 -26.03
C LEU A 325 -32.27 12.28 -26.58
N LYS A 326 -32.65 12.54 -27.84
CA LYS A 326 -32.61 13.89 -28.42
C LYS A 326 -33.28 14.98 -27.55
N PRO A 327 -34.40 14.73 -26.87
CA PRO A 327 -34.96 15.69 -25.92
C PRO A 327 -34.06 15.99 -24.74
N LEU A 328 -33.21 15.02 -24.32
CA LEU A 328 -32.28 15.16 -23.21
C LEU A 328 -31.04 15.96 -23.59
N GLU A 329 -30.64 15.93 -24.85
CA GLU A 329 -29.56 16.75 -25.39
C GLU A 329 -29.92 18.27 -25.36
N MET A 330 -31.18 18.61 -25.55
CA MET A 330 -31.68 19.98 -25.34
C MET A 330 -31.63 20.39 -23.86
N LEU A 331 -31.89 19.47 -22.93
CA LEU A 331 -31.81 19.73 -21.49
C LEU A 331 -30.37 19.84 -21.02
N SER A 332 -29.42 19.15 -21.63
CA SER A 332 -27.98 19.21 -21.30
C SER A 332 -27.40 20.60 -21.54
N ARG A 333 -27.90 21.32 -22.52
CA ARG A 333 -27.52 22.70 -22.83
C ARG A 333 -28.00 23.72 -21.80
N ILE A 334 -29.03 23.35 -21.02
CA ILE A 334 -29.65 24.23 -20.01
C ILE A 334 -29.08 23.90 -18.60
N SER A 335 -28.81 22.64 -18.31
CA SER A 335 -28.18 22.20 -17.05
C SER A 335 -27.59 20.80 -17.21
N PRO A 336 -26.28 20.62 -17.08
CA PRO A 336 -25.65 19.31 -17.22
C PRO A 336 -26.00 18.32 -16.09
N GLN A 337 -26.38 18.81 -14.91
CA GLN A 337 -26.61 17.97 -13.73
C GLN A 337 -27.82 17.01 -13.85
N PRO A 338 -28.99 17.41 -14.36
CA PRO A 338 -30.12 16.51 -14.56
C PRO A 338 -29.85 15.40 -15.58
N VAL A 339 -29.02 15.71 -16.61
CA VAL A 339 -28.64 14.73 -17.63
C VAL A 339 -27.67 13.70 -17.06
N MET A 340 -26.72 14.12 -16.23
CA MET A 340 -25.82 13.21 -15.52
C MET A 340 -26.58 12.27 -14.58
N ASN A 341 -27.55 12.77 -13.84
CA ASN A 341 -28.39 11.95 -12.95
C ASN A 341 -29.23 10.92 -13.73
N LEU A 342 -29.63 11.24 -14.97
CA LEU A 342 -30.40 10.34 -15.83
C LEU A 342 -29.49 9.29 -16.47
N VAL A 343 -28.27 9.67 -16.84
CA VAL A 343 -27.23 8.79 -17.34
C VAL A 343 -26.81 7.80 -16.24
N GLU A 344 -26.63 8.27 -15.01
CA GLU A 344 -26.37 7.41 -13.85
C GLU A 344 -27.49 6.41 -13.57
N LYS A 345 -28.76 6.85 -13.68
CA LYS A 345 -29.92 5.96 -13.54
C LYS A 345 -30.01 4.95 -14.70
N ALA A 346 -29.73 5.35 -15.91
CA ALA A 346 -29.70 4.44 -17.06
C ALA A 346 -28.56 3.42 -16.95
N ALA A 347 -27.41 3.82 -16.40
CA ALA A 347 -26.28 2.94 -16.11
C ALA A 347 -26.59 1.84 -15.11
N ALA A 348 -27.42 2.13 -14.12
CA ALA A 348 -27.85 1.13 -13.12
C ALA A 348 -28.67 -0.02 -13.73
N TYR A 349 -29.26 0.18 -14.91
CA TYR A 349 -30.04 -0.83 -15.64
C TYR A 349 -29.24 -1.59 -16.71
N SER A 350 -28.02 -1.21 -17.00
CA SER A 350 -27.21 -1.83 -18.07
C SER A 350 -25.77 -2.10 -17.57
N PRO A 351 -25.54 -3.12 -16.77
CA PRO A 351 -24.19 -3.57 -16.51
C PRO A 351 -23.55 -4.12 -17.81
N PRO A 352 -22.33 -3.74 -18.22
CA PRO A 352 -21.25 -3.18 -17.42
C PRO A 352 -20.73 -1.81 -17.90
N PHE A 353 -21.49 -0.76 -17.77
CA PHE A 353 -20.99 0.57 -18.16
C PHE A 353 -20.50 1.33 -16.92
N VAL A 354 -19.19 1.57 -16.88
CA VAL A 354 -18.58 2.45 -15.88
C VAL A 354 -18.64 3.88 -16.44
N TYR A 355 -19.40 4.76 -15.79
CA TYR A 355 -19.44 6.18 -16.14
C TYR A 355 -18.42 6.93 -15.31
N SER A 356 -17.42 7.49 -15.97
CA SER A 356 -16.61 8.55 -15.38
C SER A 356 -17.11 9.90 -15.87
N LYS A 357 -16.93 10.92 -15.02
CA LYS A 357 -17.31 12.32 -15.31
C LYS A 357 -16.69 12.74 -16.63
N VAL A 358 -17.50 12.92 -17.68
CA VAL A 358 -17.05 13.39 -18.99
C VAL A 358 -16.87 14.91 -18.92
N GLN A 359 -15.63 15.37 -18.90
CA GLN A 359 -15.30 16.77 -19.16
C GLN A 359 -14.77 16.89 -20.59
N GLY A 360 -15.65 17.27 -21.51
CA GLY A 360 -15.32 17.59 -22.90
C GLY A 360 -15.01 16.35 -23.78
N ILE A 361 -15.74 16.15 -24.83
CA ILE A 361 -15.42 15.22 -25.92
C ILE A 361 -14.80 16.06 -27.01
N GLN A 362 -13.51 15.91 -27.27
CA GLN A 362 -12.91 16.45 -28.50
C GLN A 362 -13.02 15.40 -29.61
N SER A 363 -13.56 15.82 -30.74
CA SER A 363 -13.56 15.04 -31.98
C SER A 363 -12.11 14.76 -32.43
N PRO A 364 -11.82 13.64 -33.12
CA PRO A 364 -10.48 13.33 -33.64
C PRO A 364 -9.92 14.39 -34.60
N ASP A 365 -10.77 15.19 -35.17
CA ASP A 365 -10.49 16.29 -36.11
C ASP A 365 -10.38 17.67 -35.43
N GLY A 366 -10.45 17.74 -34.10
CA GLY A 366 -10.23 18.97 -33.35
C GLY A 366 -11.43 19.93 -33.31
N THR A 367 -12.60 19.50 -33.74
CA THR A 367 -13.87 20.24 -33.57
C THR A 367 -14.54 19.81 -32.25
N GLU A 368 -14.92 20.79 -31.40
CA GLU A 368 -15.67 20.58 -30.16
C GLU A 368 -17.08 20.00 -30.39
#